data_8bfc8b91c1c057fcbbe96c36e8145d75
#
_entry.id   8bfc8b91c1c057fcbbe96c36e8145d75
#
_cell.length_a   1.000
_cell.length_b   1.000
_cell.length_c   1.000
_cell.angle_alpha   90.00
_cell.angle_beta   90.00
_cell.angle_gamma   90.00
#
_symmetry.space_group_name_H-M   'P 1'
#
loop_
_entity.id
_entity.type
_entity.pdbx_description
1 polymer ?
#
loop_
_entity_poly.entity_id
_entity_poly.type
_entity_poly.pdbx_seq_one_letter_code
_entity_poly.pdbx_strand_id
1 'polypeptide(L)'
;VKCTGIEQLVRYLSGGNQQKVVLAKWLLRKPRILILDEPTRGIDVGSKDEIYQMIASLAGQGIAILLLSSEIAEVLSLAHRILIMKDGEIRGERSGNGTTENEILMIAAGE
;
A
#
# COMPACT_ATOMS: atom_id res chain seq x y z
N VAL A 1 -16.43 -0.41 -6.46
CA VAL A 1 -16.60 -1.85 -6.27
C VAL A 1 -17.74 -2.34 -7.14
N LYS A 2 -17.45 -3.33 -7.97
CA LYS A 2 -18.43 -3.91 -8.86
C LYS A 2 -18.92 -5.24 -8.29
N CYS A 3 -20.20 -5.31 -7.96
CA CYS A 3 -20.82 -6.55 -7.53
C CYS A 3 -22.30 -6.53 -7.88
N THR A 4 -22.90 -7.70 -8.01
CA THR A 4 -24.31 -7.83 -8.39
C THR A 4 -25.24 -7.83 -7.20
N GLY A 5 -24.70 -7.78 -5.99
CA GLY A 5 -25.46 -7.71 -4.77
C GLY A 5 -24.56 -7.95 -3.58
N ILE A 6 -25.03 -7.56 -2.39
CA ILE A 6 -24.27 -7.73 -1.15
C ILE A 6 -23.94 -9.21 -0.93
N GLU A 7 -24.86 -10.09 -1.28
CA GLU A 7 -24.69 -11.53 -1.10
C GLU A 7 -23.66 -12.14 -2.03
N GLN A 8 -23.29 -11.44 -3.08
CA GLN A 8 -22.23 -11.88 -3.99
C GLN A 8 -20.90 -11.97 -3.25
N LEU A 9 -20.79 -11.25 -2.23
CA LEU A 9 -19.70 -11.32 -1.28
C LEU A 9 -18.29 -11.25 -1.87
N VAL A 10 -17.43 -10.83 -1.05
CA VAL A 10 -16.02 -10.59 -1.34
C VAL A 10 -15.37 -11.80 -2.03
N ARG A 11 -15.75 -13.02 -1.67
CA ARG A 11 -15.11 -14.23 -2.22
C ARG A 11 -15.27 -14.42 -3.72
N TYR A 12 -16.28 -13.79 -4.34
CA TYR A 12 -16.51 -13.91 -5.77
C TYR A 12 -15.95 -12.73 -6.55
N LEU A 13 -15.40 -11.74 -5.86
CA LEU A 13 -14.79 -10.59 -6.50
C LEU A 13 -13.34 -10.87 -6.85
N SER A 14 -12.79 -10.12 -7.81
CA SER A 14 -11.36 -10.16 -8.09
C SER A 14 -10.56 -9.72 -6.86
N GLY A 15 -9.27 -10.09 -6.80
CA GLY A 15 -8.40 -9.66 -5.72
C GLY A 15 -8.39 -8.15 -5.53
N GLY A 16 -8.37 -7.39 -6.63
CA GLY A 16 -8.42 -5.93 -6.58
C GLY A 16 -9.72 -5.41 -5.97
N ASN A 17 -10.87 -6.01 -6.36
CA ASN A 17 -12.15 -5.61 -5.80
C ASN A 17 -12.28 -6.01 -4.33
N GLN A 18 -11.75 -7.16 -3.94
CA GLN A 18 -11.71 -7.57 -2.55
C GLN A 18 -10.94 -6.55 -1.70
N GLN A 19 -9.78 -6.13 -2.19
CA GLN A 19 -8.97 -5.15 -1.46
C GLN A 19 -9.66 -3.80 -1.36
N LYS A 20 -10.37 -3.38 -2.40
CA LYS A 20 -11.15 -2.14 -2.35
C LYS A 20 -12.25 -2.21 -1.29
N VAL A 21 -12.90 -3.34 -1.14
CA VAL A 21 -13.91 -3.53 -0.09
C VAL A 21 -13.30 -3.38 1.29
N VAL A 22 -12.13 -3.98 1.52
CA VAL A 22 -11.41 -3.88 2.79
C VAL A 22 -11.05 -2.43 3.09
N LEU A 23 -10.49 -1.71 2.12
CA LEU A 23 -10.12 -0.32 2.30
C LEU A 23 -11.33 0.58 2.54
N ALA A 24 -12.43 0.34 1.82
CA ALA A 24 -13.68 1.08 2.01
C ALA A 24 -14.23 0.88 3.42
N LYS A 25 -14.13 -0.32 3.95
CA LYS A 25 -14.54 -0.64 5.31
C LYS A 25 -13.74 0.19 6.32
N TRP A 26 -12.43 0.27 6.15
CA TRP A 26 -11.59 1.07 7.02
C TRP A 26 -11.87 2.55 6.88
N LEU A 27 -12.16 3.02 5.68
CA LEU A 27 -12.55 4.40 5.45
C LEU A 27 -13.78 4.79 6.29
N LEU A 28 -14.76 3.89 6.34
CA LEU A 28 -15.98 4.12 7.14
C LEU A 28 -15.70 4.17 8.64
N ARG A 29 -14.73 3.40 9.11
CA ARG A 29 -14.36 3.35 10.52
C ARG A 29 -13.49 4.51 10.97
N LYS A 30 -12.88 5.22 10.03
CA LYS A 30 -12.01 6.38 10.28
C LYS A 30 -10.93 6.12 11.33
N PRO A 31 -10.05 5.13 11.12
CA PRO A 31 -8.98 4.88 12.07
C PRO A 31 -7.97 6.03 12.07
N ARG A 32 -7.20 6.16 13.13
CA ARG A 32 -6.11 7.13 13.17
C ARG A 32 -4.86 6.59 12.50
N ILE A 33 -4.64 5.29 12.63
CA ILE A 33 -3.48 4.60 12.08
C ILE A 33 -4.00 3.36 11.35
N LEU A 34 -3.50 3.15 10.16
CA LEU A 34 -3.84 1.99 9.34
C LEU A 34 -2.55 1.29 8.93
N ILE A 35 -2.48 -0.01 9.21
CA ILE A 35 -1.34 -0.84 8.81
C ILE A 35 -1.76 -1.68 7.60
N LEU A 36 -1.04 -1.52 6.50
CA LEU A 36 -1.28 -2.27 5.27
C LEU A 36 -0.07 -3.13 4.95
N ASP A 37 -0.26 -4.44 5.00
CA ASP A 37 0.80 -5.41 4.74
C ASP A 37 0.63 -5.99 3.34
N GLU A 38 1.55 -5.64 2.43
CA GLU A 38 1.54 -6.10 1.04
C GLU A 38 0.16 -5.91 0.38
N PRO A 39 -0.40 -4.70 0.37
CA PRO A 39 -1.81 -4.51 0.00
C PRO A 39 -2.14 -4.82 -1.45
N THR A 40 -1.14 -4.87 -2.34
CA THR A 40 -1.38 -5.18 -3.75
C THR A 40 -0.78 -6.50 -4.20
N ARG A 41 -0.34 -7.35 -3.24
CA ARG A 41 0.22 -8.65 -3.60
C ARG A 41 -0.83 -9.49 -4.32
N GLY A 42 -0.44 -10.02 -5.49
CA GLY A 42 -1.33 -10.87 -6.28
C GLY A 42 -2.40 -10.12 -7.05
N ILE A 43 -2.39 -8.80 -7.05
CA ILE A 43 -3.37 -7.98 -7.75
C ILE A 43 -2.80 -7.57 -9.11
N ASP A 44 -3.65 -7.55 -10.13
CA ASP A 44 -3.22 -7.19 -11.47
C ASP A 44 -2.87 -5.68 -11.56
N VAL A 45 -2.08 -5.33 -12.59
CA VAL A 45 -1.59 -3.98 -12.76
C VAL A 45 -2.71 -2.95 -12.90
N GLY A 46 -3.79 -3.32 -13.58
CA GLY A 46 -4.91 -2.40 -13.79
C GLY A 46 -5.64 -2.04 -12.51
N SER A 47 -5.69 -2.96 -11.55
CA SER A 47 -6.36 -2.71 -10.27
C SER A 47 -5.46 -2.02 -9.26
N LYS A 48 -4.13 -2.11 -9.41
CA LYS A 48 -3.20 -1.50 -8.45
C LYS A 48 -3.37 0.01 -8.37
N ASP A 49 -3.53 0.68 -9.50
CA ASP A 49 -3.65 2.15 -9.51
C ASP A 49 -4.87 2.62 -8.71
N GLU A 50 -5.98 1.90 -8.82
CA GLU A 50 -7.18 2.24 -8.07
C GLU A 50 -6.95 2.08 -6.56
N ILE A 51 -6.24 1.02 -6.17
CA ILE A 51 -5.90 0.79 -4.76
C ILE A 51 -4.95 1.88 -4.26
N TYR A 52 -3.97 2.27 -5.06
CA TYR A 52 -3.06 3.36 -4.70
C TYR A 52 -3.83 4.67 -4.49
N GLN A 53 -4.80 4.95 -5.34
CA GLN A 53 -5.63 6.15 -5.18
C GLN A 53 -6.45 6.10 -3.89
N MET A 54 -6.98 4.94 -3.53
CA MET A 54 -7.72 4.78 -2.28
C MET A 54 -6.81 4.99 -1.07
N ILE A 55 -5.60 4.44 -1.10
CA ILE A 55 -4.63 4.62 -0.02
C ILE A 55 -4.24 6.10 0.12
N ALA A 56 -3.97 6.76 -1.00
CA ALA A 56 -3.65 8.18 -1.00
C ALA A 56 -4.81 9.02 -0.45
N SER A 57 -6.03 8.66 -0.79
CA SER A 57 -7.22 9.34 -0.27
C SER A 57 -7.34 9.19 1.24
N LEU A 58 -7.08 8.00 1.78
CA LEU A 58 -7.09 7.77 3.22
C LEU A 58 -6.04 8.63 3.92
N ALA A 59 -4.84 8.69 3.38
CA ALA A 59 -3.78 9.53 3.91
C ALA A 59 -4.17 11.01 3.86
N GLY A 60 -4.83 11.43 2.78
CA GLY A 60 -5.30 12.81 2.62
C GLY A 60 -6.37 13.20 3.62
N GLN A 61 -7.04 12.22 4.22
CA GLN A 61 -8.03 12.46 5.28
C GLN A 61 -7.41 12.53 6.68
N GLY A 62 -6.09 12.47 6.75
CA GLY A 62 -5.38 12.57 8.03
C GLY A 62 -5.07 11.23 8.69
N ILE A 63 -5.33 10.13 8.01
CA ILE A 63 -5.00 8.81 8.54
C ILE A 63 -3.51 8.55 8.33
N ALA A 64 -2.81 8.19 9.39
CA ALA A 64 -1.41 7.77 9.29
C ALA A 64 -1.37 6.34 8.78
N ILE A 65 -0.61 6.10 7.71
CA ILE A 65 -0.55 4.78 7.08
C ILE A 65 0.86 4.22 7.21
N LEU A 66 0.95 3.02 7.76
CA LEU A 66 2.18 2.23 7.75
C LEU A 66 2.04 1.19 6.64
N LEU A 67 2.78 1.38 5.57
CA LEU A 67 2.75 0.51 4.41
C LEU A 67 3.96 -0.43 4.45
N LEU A 68 3.69 -1.73 4.46
CA LEU A 68 4.72 -2.74 4.34
C LEU A 68 4.63 -3.31 2.94
N SER A 69 5.71 -3.20 2.17
CA SER A 69 5.71 -3.66 0.78
C SER A 69 7.09 -4.13 0.38
N SER A 70 7.12 -5.21 -0.40
CA SER A 70 8.33 -5.69 -1.05
C SER A 70 8.50 -5.10 -2.45
N GLU A 71 7.50 -4.35 -2.93
CA GLU A 71 7.55 -3.72 -4.25
C GLU A 71 8.02 -2.28 -4.12
N ILE A 72 9.22 -2.01 -4.60
CA ILE A 72 9.82 -0.68 -4.49
C ILE A 72 8.99 0.38 -5.21
N ALA A 73 8.44 0.03 -6.39
CA ALA A 73 7.61 0.96 -7.14
C ALA A 73 6.37 1.40 -6.35
N GLU A 74 5.76 0.49 -5.61
CA GLU A 74 4.62 0.80 -4.75
C GLU A 74 5.00 1.79 -3.66
N VAL A 75 6.12 1.51 -2.99
CA VAL A 75 6.61 2.39 -1.92
C VAL A 75 6.92 3.79 -2.45
N LEU A 76 7.61 3.87 -3.58
CA LEU A 76 7.95 5.16 -4.19
C LEU A 76 6.73 5.95 -4.63
N SER A 77 5.66 5.25 -5.02
CA SER A 77 4.41 5.90 -5.45
C SER A 77 3.63 6.49 -4.29
N LEU A 78 3.73 5.90 -3.10
CA LEU A 78 2.82 6.20 -1.99
C LEU A 78 3.48 6.86 -0.79
N ALA A 79 4.73 6.52 -0.50
CA ALA A 79 5.32 6.89 0.78
C ALA A 79 5.84 8.32 0.82
N HIS A 80 5.62 8.99 1.94
CA HIS A 80 6.27 10.26 2.26
C HIS A 80 7.63 10.03 2.88
N ARG A 81 7.74 8.95 3.64
CA ARG A 81 8.94 8.57 4.35
C ARG A 81 9.16 7.07 4.17
N ILE A 82 10.38 6.68 3.87
CA ILE A 82 10.71 5.30 3.55
C ILE A 82 11.74 4.78 4.53
N LEU A 83 11.40 3.68 5.19
CA LEU A 83 12.35 2.92 6.02
C LEU A 83 12.74 1.68 5.25
N ILE A 84 14.04 1.43 5.12
CA ILE A 84 14.56 0.31 4.36
C ILE A 84 15.08 -0.72 5.34
N MET A 85 14.54 -1.94 5.26
CA MET A 85 14.88 -3.02 6.18
C MET A 85 15.63 -4.14 5.47
N LYS A 86 16.52 -4.76 6.21
CA LYS A 86 17.20 -5.98 5.79
C LYS A 86 17.53 -6.80 7.04
N ASP A 87 17.21 -8.09 6.97
CA ASP A 87 17.51 -9.05 8.05
C ASP A 87 17.00 -8.57 9.42
N GLY A 88 15.79 -8.01 9.43
CA GLY A 88 15.16 -7.56 10.67
C GLY A 88 15.66 -6.23 11.21
N GLU A 89 16.55 -5.55 10.49
CA GLU A 89 17.11 -4.27 10.93
C GLU A 89 16.79 -3.16 9.93
N ILE A 90 16.60 -1.95 10.45
CA ILE A 90 16.45 -0.76 9.62
C ILE A 90 17.85 -0.35 9.14
N ARG A 91 18.06 -0.34 7.84
CA ARG A 91 19.35 -0.02 7.22
C ARG A 91 19.44 1.42 6.76
N GLY A 92 18.32 2.07 6.60
CA GLY A 92 18.32 3.46 6.16
C GLY A 92 16.93 4.05 6.14
N GLU A 93 16.90 5.36 6.02
CA GLU A 93 15.69 6.14 5.90
C GLU A 93 15.86 7.13 4.76
N ARG A 94 14.82 7.30 3.94
CA ARG A 94 14.83 8.25 2.84
C ARG A 94 13.48 8.95 2.73
N SER A 95 13.48 10.11 2.07
CA SER A 95 12.25 10.77 1.69
C SER A 95 11.63 10.08 0.49
N GLY A 96 10.31 9.99 0.45
CA GLY A 96 9.60 9.47 -0.73
C GLY A 96 9.76 10.38 -1.94
N ASN A 97 10.12 11.64 -1.73
CA ASN A 97 10.32 12.61 -2.80
C ASN A 97 11.80 12.67 -3.16
N GLY A 98 12.13 12.32 -4.39
CA GLY A 98 13.49 12.40 -4.91
C GLY A 98 14.34 11.17 -4.70
N THR A 99 13.85 10.14 -4.03
CA THR A 99 14.57 8.89 -3.86
C THR A 99 14.34 7.98 -5.06
N THR A 100 15.39 7.30 -5.50
CA THR A 100 15.30 6.40 -6.64
C THR A 100 15.28 4.95 -6.21
N GLU A 101 14.79 4.08 -7.10
CA GLU A 101 14.81 2.64 -6.88
C GLU A 101 16.22 2.13 -6.60
N ASN A 102 17.22 2.63 -7.36
CA ASN A 102 18.61 2.24 -7.15
C ASN A 102 19.11 2.54 -5.75
N GLU A 103 18.79 3.72 -5.22
CA GLU A 103 19.19 4.08 -3.86
C GLU A 103 18.64 3.08 -2.84
N ILE A 104 17.38 2.72 -2.99
CA ILE A 104 16.73 1.77 -2.08
C ILE A 104 17.39 0.40 -2.20
N LEU A 105 17.63 -0.06 -3.42
CA LEU A 105 18.27 -1.36 -3.66
C LEU A 105 19.67 -1.42 -3.05
N MET A 106 20.45 -0.36 -3.18
CA MET A 106 21.81 -0.31 -2.63
C MET A 106 21.78 -0.38 -1.09
N ILE A 107 20.88 0.35 -0.47
CA ILE A 107 20.75 0.33 0.99
C ILE A 107 20.27 -1.05 1.45
N ALA A 108 19.29 -1.61 0.76
CA ALA A 108 18.76 -2.94 1.09
C ALA A 108 19.81 -4.03 0.90
N ALA A 109 20.75 -3.85 -0.02
CA ALA A 109 21.85 -4.79 -0.22
C ALA A 109 22.95 -4.67 0.85
N GLY A 110 22.88 -3.65 1.68
CA GLY A 110 23.89 -3.43 2.73
C GLY A 110 25.14 -2.71 2.26
N GLU A 111 25.01 -1.96 1.19
CA GLU A 111 26.14 -1.21 0.61
C GLU A 111 26.03 0.29 0.84
#